data_63256f40788a0693d0a312cde4c99080
#
_entry.id   63256f40788a0693d0a312cde4c99080
#
_cell.length_a   1.000
_cell.length_b   1.000
_cell.length_c   1.000
_cell.angle_alpha   90.00
_cell.angle_beta   90.00
_cell.angle_gamma   90.00
#
_symmetry.space_group_name_H-M   'P 1'
#
loop_
_entity.id
_entity.type
_entity.pdbx_description
1 polymer ?
#
loop_
_entity_poly.entity_id
_entity_poly.type
_entity_poly.pdbx_seq_one_letter_code
_entity_poly.pdbx_strand_id
1 'polypeptide(L)'
;MKEMQVYFDRGVVHPGHPPVIMMGQMKAETKALKAGTILTLADGVYSAVGSSGTPAAVLLEDVEGHTEVVTAEIIRHGMVVRSRLLDHSTATEKLAEDALVNKLAATGLYPVQGGWTDSNFR
;
A
#
# COMPACT_ATOMS: atom_id res chain seq x y z
N MET A 1 7.18 13.07 -14.77
CA MET A 1 7.07 14.05 -13.74
C MET A 1 7.21 13.43 -12.38
N LYS A 2 8.41 13.50 -11.89
CA LYS A 2 8.74 12.87 -10.62
C LYS A 2 7.97 13.47 -9.46
N GLU A 3 7.86 14.78 -9.47
CA GLU A 3 7.14 15.47 -8.40
C GLU A 3 5.70 15.05 -8.36
N MET A 4 5.12 14.86 -9.51
CA MET A 4 3.74 14.45 -9.58
C MET A 4 3.53 13.07 -9.02
N GLN A 5 4.43 12.16 -9.29
CA GLN A 5 4.30 10.82 -8.77
C GLN A 5 4.41 10.77 -7.26
N VAL A 6 5.39 11.47 -6.72
CA VAL A 6 5.54 11.53 -5.27
C VAL A 6 4.32 12.17 -4.63
N TYR A 7 3.83 13.21 -5.24
CA TYR A 7 2.70 13.95 -4.76
C TYR A 7 1.42 13.12 -4.74
N PHE A 8 1.19 12.38 -5.82
CA PHE A 8 0.04 11.55 -5.99
C PHE A 8 -0.01 10.39 -5.02
N ASP A 9 1.12 9.75 -4.80
CA ASP A 9 1.17 8.49 -4.09
C ASP A 9 1.62 8.64 -2.64
N ARG A 10 1.67 9.86 -2.15
CA ARG A 10 2.03 10.15 -0.77
C ARG A 10 3.39 9.59 -0.40
N GLY A 11 4.26 9.41 -1.39
CA GLY A 11 5.60 8.89 -1.18
C GLY A 11 5.67 7.38 -1.04
N VAL A 12 4.58 6.68 -1.31
CA VAL A 12 4.57 5.21 -1.21
C VAL A 12 5.20 4.56 -2.42
N VAL A 13 5.00 5.13 -3.61
CA VAL A 13 5.48 4.52 -4.86
C VAL A 13 6.84 5.07 -5.22
N HIS A 14 7.76 4.17 -5.55
CA HIS A 14 9.07 4.57 -6.04
C HIS A 14 9.01 4.64 -7.56
N PRO A 15 9.43 5.76 -8.16
CA PRO A 15 9.25 5.94 -9.61
C PRO A 15 10.27 5.22 -10.49
N GLY A 16 11.13 4.40 -9.92
CA GLY A 16 12.17 3.70 -10.68
C GLY A 16 11.65 2.60 -11.57
N HIS A 17 10.39 2.22 -11.44
CA HIS A 17 9.77 1.17 -12.24
C HIS A 17 8.33 1.57 -12.50
N PRO A 18 7.87 1.51 -13.75
CA PRO A 18 6.50 1.95 -14.07
C PRO A 18 5.47 1.21 -13.22
N PRO A 19 4.69 1.91 -12.42
CA PRO A 19 3.71 1.25 -11.56
C PRO A 19 2.40 0.96 -12.29
N VAL A 20 1.70 -0.06 -11.79
CA VAL A 20 0.32 -0.32 -12.21
C VAL A 20 -0.58 0.15 -11.07
N ILE A 21 -1.18 1.31 -11.25
CA ILE A 21 -2.04 1.94 -10.25
C ILE A 21 -3.47 1.90 -10.76
N MET A 22 -4.40 1.56 -9.89
CA MET A 22 -5.80 1.43 -10.29
C MET A 22 -6.70 1.76 -9.11
N MET A 23 -8.00 1.86 -9.38
CA MET A 23 -8.99 2.00 -8.32
C MET A 23 -9.43 0.61 -7.91
N GLY A 24 -9.27 0.29 -6.63
CA GLY A 24 -9.70 -0.97 -6.09
C GLY A 24 -10.94 -0.80 -5.21
N GLN A 25 -11.74 -1.84 -5.11
CA GLN A 25 -12.92 -1.81 -4.23
C GLN A 25 -12.49 -2.24 -2.84
N MET A 26 -12.74 -1.38 -1.86
CA MET A 26 -12.37 -1.62 -0.48
C MET A 26 -13.56 -2.16 0.29
N LYS A 27 -13.34 -3.29 0.98
CA LYS A 27 -14.36 -3.88 1.83
C LYS A 27 -14.77 -2.88 2.92
N ALA A 28 -16.00 -2.97 3.36
CA ALA A 28 -16.48 -2.15 4.47
C ALA A 28 -15.55 -2.34 5.67
N GLU A 29 -15.14 -1.23 6.27
CA GLU A 29 -14.18 -1.24 7.38
C GLU A 29 -14.42 -0.01 8.25
N THR A 30 -14.65 -0.24 9.54
CA THR A 30 -14.94 0.87 10.45
C THR A 30 -13.69 1.62 10.86
N LYS A 31 -12.51 1.00 10.72
CA LYS A 31 -11.26 1.69 11.03
C LYS A 31 -10.78 2.46 9.81
N ALA A 32 -10.17 3.61 10.07
CA ALA A 32 -9.52 4.35 9.00
C ALA A 32 -8.24 3.64 8.62
N LEU A 33 -7.93 3.62 7.33
CA LEU A 33 -6.69 3.04 6.81
C LEU A 33 -5.90 4.14 6.14
N LYS A 34 -4.59 4.13 6.33
CA LYS A 34 -3.72 5.16 5.77
C LYS A 34 -3.00 4.66 4.53
N ALA A 35 -2.59 5.59 3.69
CA ALA A 35 -1.76 5.28 2.54
C ALA A 35 -0.53 4.48 3.00
N GLY A 36 -0.20 3.43 2.28
CA GLY A 36 0.89 2.53 2.65
C GLY A 36 0.40 1.23 3.27
N THR A 37 -0.87 1.13 3.59
CA THR A 37 -1.44 -0.11 4.18
C THR A 37 -1.35 -1.25 3.17
N ILE A 38 -0.79 -2.38 3.61
CA ILE A 38 -0.70 -3.58 2.77
C ILE A 38 -2.07 -4.26 2.77
N LEU A 39 -2.55 -4.58 1.58
CA LEU A 39 -3.90 -5.11 1.38
C LEU A 39 -3.89 -6.54 0.87
N THR A 40 -4.94 -7.27 1.19
CA THR A 40 -5.20 -8.59 0.60
C THR A 40 -6.46 -8.49 -0.26
N LEU A 41 -6.62 -9.43 -1.18
CA LEU A 41 -7.76 -9.46 -2.09
C LEU A 41 -8.56 -10.73 -1.87
N ALA A 42 -9.86 -10.59 -1.66
CA ALA A 42 -10.76 -11.73 -1.53
C ALA A 42 -12.11 -11.35 -2.12
N ASP A 43 -12.64 -12.23 -2.97
CA ASP A 43 -13.95 -12.04 -3.59
C ASP A 43 -14.11 -10.67 -4.27
N GLY A 44 -13.02 -10.20 -4.87
CA GLY A 44 -13.07 -8.96 -5.64
C GLY A 44 -12.93 -7.70 -4.82
N VAL A 45 -12.77 -7.80 -3.52
CA VAL A 45 -12.61 -6.61 -2.67
C VAL A 45 -11.31 -6.70 -1.87
N TYR A 46 -10.74 -5.54 -1.60
CA TYR A 46 -9.49 -5.41 -0.85
C TYR A 46 -9.77 -5.08 0.60
N SER A 47 -8.93 -5.60 1.48
CA SER A 47 -8.98 -5.24 2.90
C SER A 47 -7.57 -5.28 3.45
N ALA A 48 -7.38 -4.73 4.65
CA ALA A 48 -6.07 -4.79 5.29
C ALA A 48 -5.67 -6.25 5.46
N VAL A 49 -4.40 -6.56 5.16
CA VAL A 49 -3.92 -7.93 5.23
C VAL A 49 -3.98 -8.40 6.69
N GLY A 50 -4.54 -9.59 6.90
CA GLY A 50 -4.57 -10.20 8.23
C GLY A 50 -3.31 -11.00 8.48
N SER A 51 -3.21 -11.57 9.67
CA SER A 51 -2.01 -12.28 10.07
C SER A 51 -1.68 -13.47 9.16
N SER A 52 -2.69 -14.05 8.53
CA SER A 52 -2.49 -15.17 7.62
C SER A 52 -2.80 -14.78 6.17
N GLY A 53 -3.04 -13.51 5.91
CA GLY A 53 -3.41 -13.07 4.58
C GLY A 53 -2.21 -12.99 3.66
N THR A 54 -2.50 -13.04 2.36
CA THR A 54 -1.49 -12.90 1.33
C THR A 54 -1.54 -11.49 0.76
N PRO A 55 -0.45 -10.74 0.80
CA PRO A 55 -0.43 -9.40 0.23
C PRO A 55 -0.79 -9.41 -1.24
N ALA A 56 -1.58 -8.45 -1.68
CA ALA A 56 -1.99 -8.35 -3.08
C ALA A 56 -1.84 -6.94 -3.63
N ALA A 57 -1.82 -5.93 -2.78
CA ALA A 57 -1.75 -4.54 -3.21
C ALA A 57 -1.32 -3.67 -2.05
N VAL A 58 -1.06 -2.39 -2.33
CA VAL A 58 -0.77 -1.41 -1.29
C VAL A 58 -1.68 -0.21 -1.53
N LEU A 59 -2.28 0.29 -0.47
CA LEU A 59 -3.18 1.43 -0.52
C LEU A 59 -2.40 2.71 -0.74
N LEU A 60 -2.86 3.56 -1.64
CA LEU A 60 -2.14 4.79 -2.00
C LEU A 60 -2.79 6.06 -1.46
N GLU A 61 -3.91 5.95 -0.78
CA GLU A 61 -4.56 7.12 -0.19
C GLU A 61 -5.18 6.75 1.14
N ASP A 62 -5.43 7.76 1.96
CA ASP A 62 -6.09 7.53 3.24
C ASP A 62 -7.56 7.25 2.99
N VAL A 63 -8.11 6.28 3.69
CA VAL A 63 -9.51 5.89 3.56
C VAL A 63 -10.14 5.94 4.94
N GLU A 64 -11.18 6.74 5.10
CA GLU A 64 -11.88 6.84 6.37
C GLU A 64 -12.73 5.61 6.61
N GLY A 65 -13.11 5.39 7.86
CA GLY A 65 -14.02 4.31 8.20
C GLY A 65 -15.31 4.41 7.39
N HIS A 66 -15.83 3.29 6.94
CA HIS A 66 -16.99 3.27 6.05
C HIS A 66 -17.78 2.00 6.26
N THR A 67 -19.07 2.06 5.97
CA THR A 67 -19.99 0.94 6.18
C THR A 67 -20.35 0.20 4.91
N GLU A 68 -19.94 0.72 3.75
CA GLU A 68 -20.22 0.09 2.47
C GLU A 68 -18.92 0.00 1.68
N VAL A 69 -18.91 -0.79 0.62
CA VAL A 69 -17.77 -0.88 -0.26
C VAL A 69 -17.52 0.49 -0.89
N VAL A 70 -16.27 0.95 -0.84
CA VAL A 70 -15.87 2.21 -1.48
C VAL A 70 -14.68 1.92 -2.37
N THR A 71 -14.38 2.84 -3.28
CA THR A 71 -13.20 2.69 -4.14
C THR A 71 -12.06 3.51 -3.57
N ALA A 72 -10.84 3.04 -3.80
CA ALA A 72 -9.64 3.74 -3.37
C ALA A 72 -8.52 3.42 -4.34
N GLU A 73 -7.55 4.33 -4.42
CA GLU A 73 -6.40 4.16 -5.27
C GLU A 73 -5.43 3.16 -4.66
N ILE A 74 -5.00 2.18 -5.44
CA ILE A 74 -4.07 1.15 -4.98
C ILE A 74 -3.01 0.92 -6.05
N ILE A 75 -1.86 0.36 -5.63
CA ILE A 75 -0.84 -0.10 -6.56
C ILE A 75 -0.81 -1.63 -6.52
N ARG A 76 -0.84 -2.24 -7.73
CA ARG A 76 -0.81 -3.69 -7.89
C ARG A 76 0.56 -4.19 -8.32
N HIS A 77 1.37 -3.36 -8.91
CA HIS A 77 2.67 -3.76 -9.44
C HIS A 77 3.58 -2.55 -9.47
N GLY A 78 4.85 -2.75 -9.13
CA GLY A 78 5.82 -1.68 -9.17
C GLY A 78 6.67 -1.68 -7.92
N MET A 79 7.41 -0.59 -7.71
CA MET A 79 8.29 -0.45 -6.55
C MET A 79 7.60 0.41 -5.51
N VAL A 80 7.69 -0.01 -4.26
CA VAL A 80 7.08 0.72 -3.14
C VAL A 80 8.17 1.06 -2.11
N VAL A 81 7.98 2.17 -1.40
CA VAL A 81 8.96 2.63 -0.43
C VAL A 81 8.78 1.85 0.88
N ARG A 82 9.82 1.08 1.23
CA ARG A 82 9.77 0.17 2.38
C ARG A 82 9.34 0.86 3.67
N SER A 83 9.85 2.04 3.91
CA SER A 83 9.58 2.74 5.16
C SER A 83 8.15 3.31 5.27
N ARG A 84 7.38 3.21 4.20
CA ARG A 84 6.00 3.72 4.18
C ARG A 84 4.96 2.62 4.28
N LEU A 85 5.38 1.35 4.34
CA LEU A 85 4.45 0.24 4.36
C LEU A 85 3.91 0.00 5.75
N LEU A 86 2.61 -0.17 5.86
CA LEU A 86 1.92 -0.29 7.13
C LEU A 86 1.21 -1.64 7.24
N ASP A 87 1.20 -2.17 8.46
CA ASP A 87 0.53 -3.42 8.79
C ASP A 87 -0.67 -3.10 9.68
N HIS A 88 -1.85 -3.41 9.20
CA HIS A 88 -3.10 -3.21 9.92
C HIS A 88 -3.73 -4.54 10.33
N SER A 89 -2.92 -5.59 10.45
CA SER A 89 -3.44 -6.91 10.79
C SER A 89 -3.91 -6.99 12.24
N THR A 90 -3.55 -6.02 13.06
CA THR A 90 -4.00 -5.95 14.45
C THR A 90 -4.80 -4.67 14.66
N ALA A 91 -5.28 -4.47 15.87
CA ALA A 91 -6.06 -3.29 16.18
C ALA A 91 -5.24 -2.00 16.05
N THR A 92 -3.92 -2.09 16.20
CA THR A 92 -3.05 -0.93 16.14
C THR A 92 -2.24 -0.95 14.85
N GLU A 93 -2.28 0.17 14.14
CA GLU A 93 -1.47 0.36 12.95
C GLU A 93 0.01 0.41 13.32
N LYS A 94 0.85 -0.26 12.54
CA LYS A 94 2.29 -0.22 12.76
C LYS A 94 3.02 -0.37 11.44
N LEU A 95 4.31 -0.07 11.44
CA LEU A 95 5.14 -0.30 10.26
C LEU A 95 5.21 -1.80 9.98
N ALA A 96 5.17 -2.15 8.70
CA ALA A 96 5.20 -3.55 8.30
C ALA A 96 6.55 -4.18 8.62
N GLU A 97 6.50 -5.40 9.14
CA GLU A 97 7.72 -6.14 9.46
C GLU A 97 8.24 -6.87 8.24
N ASP A 98 9.51 -7.26 8.30
CA ASP A 98 10.18 -7.88 7.16
C ASP A 98 9.45 -9.12 6.64
N ALA A 99 8.91 -9.92 7.52
CA ALA A 99 8.21 -11.15 7.09
C ALA A 99 7.04 -10.83 6.17
N LEU A 100 6.30 -9.78 6.47
CA LEU A 100 5.17 -9.37 5.64
C LEU A 100 5.65 -8.70 4.36
N VAL A 101 6.64 -7.83 4.50
CA VAL A 101 7.17 -7.08 3.35
C VAL A 101 7.78 -8.03 2.33
N ASN A 102 8.46 -9.09 2.79
CA ASN A 102 9.08 -10.03 1.87
C ASN A 102 8.07 -10.77 1.00
N LYS A 103 6.83 -10.86 1.44
CA LYS A 103 5.79 -11.52 0.64
C LYS A 103 5.33 -10.67 -0.53
N LEU A 104 5.57 -9.37 -0.47
CA LEU A 104 5.13 -8.46 -1.53
C LEU A 104 5.85 -8.74 -2.85
N ALA A 105 7.11 -9.10 -2.79
CA ALA A 105 7.88 -9.33 -4.01
C ALA A 105 7.25 -10.44 -4.87
N ALA A 106 6.64 -11.42 -4.24
CA ALA A 106 6.00 -12.52 -4.97
C ALA A 106 4.77 -12.07 -5.72
N THR A 107 4.23 -10.91 -5.39
CA THR A 107 3.03 -10.40 -6.04
C THR A 107 3.33 -9.30 -7.05
N GLY A 108 4.61 -8.95 -7.23
CA GLY A 108 5.00 -7.91 -8.18
C GLY A 108 5.15 -6.53 -7.55
N LEU A 109 5.15 -6.46 -6.23
CA LEU A 109 5.38 -5.21 -5.51
C LEU A 109 6.74 -5.31 -4.82
N TYR A 110 7.69 -4.49 -5.25
CA TYR A 110 9.09 -4.61 -4.84
C TYR A 110 9.45 -3.51 -3.85
N PRO A 111 9.58 -3.86 -2.56
CA PRO A 111 9.96 -2.88 -1.55
C PRO A 111 11.39 -2.41 -1.76
N VAL A 112 11.60 -1.11 -1.72
CA VAL A 112 12.94 -0.53 -1.89
C VAL A 112 13.25 0.33 -0.69
N GLN A 113 14.53 0.37 -0.36
CA GLN A 113 15.05 1.13 0.74
C GLN A 113 14.99 2.61 0.48
N GLY A 114 14.88 3.34 1.56
CA GLY A 114 15.09 4.75 1.57
C GLY A 114 14.31 5.42 0.47
N GLY A 115 13.44 5.88 0.58
CA GLY A 115 12.74 6.46 -0.46
C GLY A 115 13.61 7.31 -1.29
N TRP A 116 13.35 7.24 -2.49
CA TRP A 116 13.87 8.12 -3.49
C TRP A 116 13.76 9.55 -2.99
N THR A 117 12.66 9.88 -2.33
CA THR A 117 12.46 11.20 -1.79
C THR A 117 13.40 11.51 -0.65
N ASP A 118 13.83 10.51 0.10
CA ASP A 118 14.65 10.73 1.27
C ASP A 118 16.10 11.00 0.92
N SER A 119 16.62 10.30 -0.06
CA SER A 119 18.04 10.43 -0.38
C SER A 119 18.32 11.36 -1.51
N ASN A 120 17.40 11.56 -2.42
CA ASN A 120 17.67 12.32 -3.62
C ASN A 120 17.29 13.78 -3.53
N PHE A 121 16.61 14.15 -2.51
CA PHE A 121 16.18 15.53 -2.33
C PHE A 121 16.91 16.24 -1.21
N ARG A 122 17.99 15.66 -0.77
CA ARG A 122 18.79 16.29 0.24
C ARG A 122 19.90 17.11 -0.34
#